data_fe1decf950b1efe5fc4faf0845a176a4
#
_entry.id   fe1decf950b1efe5fc4faf0845a176a4
#
_cell.length_a   1.000
_cell.length_b   1.000
_cell.length_c   1.000
_cell.angle_alpha   90.00
_cell.angle_beta   90.00
_cell.angle_gamma   90.00
#
_symmetry.space_group_name_H-M   'P 1'
#
loop_
_entity.id
_entity.type
_entity.pdbx_description
1 polymer ?
#
loop_
_entity_poly.entity_id
_entity_poly.type
_entity_poly.pdbx_seq_one_letter_code
_entity_poly.pdbx_strand_id
1 'polypeptide(L)'
;MQVLLQGKPVQEETTKDVLLEIMADKYSRAILESTMDVSKSALELSNDCGIPISTAYRRVQQLHTHKLLGISGSINQDGKKYFLYKSKIKSIVTCFNNGTLDIEIVPNSTI
;
A
#
# COMPACT_ATOMS: atom_id res chain seq x y z
N MET A 1 14.48 16.37 19.75
CA MET A 1 15.02 15.83 18.52
C MET A 1 14.21 14.60 18.08
N GLN A 2 13.86 14.56 16.85
CA GLN A 2 13.06 13.46 16.38
C GLN A 2 13.92 12.37 15.75
N VAL A 3 13.47 11.14 15.92
CA VAL A 3 14.09 10.01 15.26
C VAL A 3 13.53 9.95 13.85
N LEU A 4 14.42 10.01 12.88
CA LEU A 4 14.03 9.94 11.48
C LEU A 4 14.16 8.49 11.01
N LEU A 5 13.03 7.93 10.57
CA LEU A 5 13.07 6.66 9.86
C LEU A 5 13.61 6.95 8.47
N GLN A 6 14.71 6.29 8.12
CA GLN A 6 15.30 6.49 6.82
C GLN A 6 14.47 5.77 5.76
N GLY A 7 14.06 6.54 4.76
CA GLY A 7 13.43 5.97 3.59
C GLY A 7 14.45 5.28 2.70
N LYS A 8 13.98 4.33 1.92
CA LYS A 8 14.78 3.68 0.91
C LYS A 8 14.55 4.37 -0.42
N PRO A 9 15.60 4.86 -1.08
CA PRO A 9 15.40 5.56 -2.36
C PRO A 9 14.97 4.58 -3.45
N VAL A 10 14.09 5.07 -4.32
CA VAL A 10 13.65 4.35 -5.52
C VAL A 10 14.55 4.76 -6.67
N GLN A 11 15.19 3.79 -7.30
CA GLN A 11 16.19 4.07 -8.32
C GLN A 11 15.63 4.09 -9.74
N GLU A 12 14.67 3.21 -10.04
CA GLU A 12 14.16 3.09 -11.40
C GLU A 12 13.11 4.14 -11.71
N GLU A 13 13.28 4.82 -12.85
CA GLU A 13 12.35 5.87 -13.29
C GLU A 13 10.95 5.33 -13.53
N THR A 14 10.83 4.13 -14.13
CA THR A 14 9.52 3.52 -14.37
C THR A 14 8.80 3.21 -13.06
N THR A 15 9.54 2.79 -12.03
CA THR A 15 8.98 2.54 -10.71
C THR A 15 8.51 3.83 -10.06
N LYS A 16 9.25 4.93 -10.23
CA LYS A 16 8.83 6.24 -9.72
C LYS A 16 7.49 6.66 -10.34
N ASP A 17 7.33 6.50 -11.64
CA ASP A 17 6.09 6.86 -12.33
C ASP A 17 4.91 6.05 -11.83
N VAL A 18 5.09 4.75 -11.64
CA VAL A 18 4.03 3.88 -11.13
C VAL A 18 3.65 4.26 -9.70
N LEU A 19 4.62 4.54 -8.84
CA LEU A 19 4.34 4.95 -7.47
C LEU A 19 3.57 6.26 -7.41
N LEU A 20 3.89 7.20 -8.29
CA LEU A 20 3.15 8.47 -8.38
C LEU A 20 1.71 8.24 -8.82
N GLU A 21 1.48 7.37 -9.79
CA GLU A 21 0.13 7.01 -10.22
C GLU A 21 -0.67 6.39 -9.09
N ILE A 22 -0.06 5.47 -8.35
CA ILE A 22 -0.70 4.83 -7.20
C ILE A 22 -1.04 5.88 -6.14
N MET A 23 -0.12 6.78 -5.85
CA MET A 23 -0.35 7.81 -4.84
C MET A 23 -1.36 8.86 -5.29
N ALA A 24 -1.56 9.02 -6.58
CA ALA A 24 -2.62 9.89 -7.10
C ALA A 24 -4.02 9.29 -6.93
N ASP A 25 -4.12 7.98 -6.73
CA ASP A 25 -5.39 7.28 -6.59
C ASP A 25 -5.86 7.26 -5.14
N LYS A 26 -7.03 7.86 -4.90
CA LYS A 26 -7.57 7.96 -3.54
C LYS A 26 -7.91 6.61 -2.91
N TYR A 27 -8.32 5.65 -3.73
CA TYR A 27 -8.66 4.32 -3.22
C TYR A 27 -7.43 3.57 -2.76
N SER A 28 -6.34 3.66 -3.52
CA SER A 28 -5.07 3.04 -3.14
C SER A 28 -4.55 3.65 -1.84
N ARG A 29 -4.63 4.97 -1.69
CA ARG A 29 -4.21 5.62 -0.44
C ARG A 29 -5.06 5.17 0.75
N ALA A 30 -6.37 5.07 0.56
CA ALA A 30 -7.28 4.62 1.62
C ALA A 30 -6.96 3.19 2.06
N ILE A 31 -6.68 2.31 1.11
CA ILE A 31 -6.32 0.91 1.39
C ILE A 31 -5.03 0.84 2.20
N LEU A 32 -4.00 1.57 1.77
CA LEU A 32 -2.72 1.57 2.48
C LEU A 32 -2.87 2.11 3.91
N GLU A 33 -3.61 3.18 4.08
CA GLU A 33 -3.87 3.74 5.41
C GLU A 33 -4.65 2.77 6.29
N SER A 34 -5.69 2.15 5.74
CA SER A 34 -6.57 1.23 6.48
C SER A 34 -5.87 -0.04 6.93
N THR A 35 -4.81 -0.44 6.23
CA THR A 35 -4.06 -1.67 6.51
C THR A 35 -2.70 -1.42 7.16
N MET A 36 -2.45 -0.21 7.62
CA MET A 36 -1.14 0.11 8.20
C MET A 36 -0.90 -0.64 9.51
N ASP A 37 -1.92 -0.74 10.35
CA ASP A 37 -1.80 -1.35 11.67
C ASP A 37 -2.47 -2.72 11.78
N VAL A 38 -3.40 -3.03 10.88
CA VAL A 38 -4.17 -4.26 10.93
C VAL A 38 -4.38 -4.81 9.52
N SER A 39 -4.26 -6.13 9.38
CA SER A 39 -4.52 -6.80 8.11
C SER A 39 -6.01 -6.86 7.85
N LYS A 40 -6.41 -6.67 6.61
CA LYS A 40 -7.83 -6.70 6.21
C LYS A 40 -8.02 -7.45 4.90
N SER A 41 -9.18 -8.08 4.77
CA SER A 41 -9.59 -8.70 3.51
C SER A 41 -10.07 -7.63 2.52
N ALA A 42 -10.18 -8.01 1.25
CA ALA A 42 -10.72 -7.10 0.24
C ALA A 42 -12.16 -6.70 0.56
N LEU A 43 -12.95 -7.62 1.09
CA LEU A 43 -14.33 -7.31 1.48
C LEU A 43 -14.39 -6.30 2.62
N GLU A 44 -13.54 -6.48 3.64
CA GLU A 44 -13.44 -5.51 4.73
C GLU A 44 -13.01 -4.14 4.22
N LEU A 45 -12.06 -4.11 3.30
CA LEU A 45 -11.59 -2.85 2.70
C LEU A 45 -12.68 -2.17 1.89
N SER A 46 -13.46 -2.95 1.14
CA SER A 46 -14.61 -2.42 0.41
C SER A 46 -15.59 -1.73 1.36
N ASN A 47 -15.90 -2.37 2.47
CA ASN A 47 -16.82 -1.83 3.46
C ASN A 47 -16.25 -0.64 4.22
N ASP A 48 -15.01 -0.76 4.71
CA ASP A 48 -14.39 0.25 5.56
C ASP A 48 -14.03 1.52 4.80
N CYS A 49 -13.61 1.37 3.55
CA CYS A 49 -13.15 2.49 2.74
C CYS A 49 -14.22 3.03 1.78
N GLY A 50 -15.39 2.39 1.74
CA GLY A 50 -16.45 2.80 0.81
C GLY A 50 -16.07 2.58 -0.65
N ILE A 51 -15.38 1.49 -0.95
CA ILE A 51 -14.90 1.17 -2.29
C ILE A 51 -15.73 0.04 -2.87
N PRO A 52 -16.18 0.13 -4.14
CA PRO A 52 -16.82 -1.02 -4.78
C PRO A 52 -15.93 -2.26 -4.71
N ILE A 53 -16.53 -3.43 -4.45
CA ILE A 53 -15.74 -4.65 -4.19
C ILE A 53 -14.82 -5.01 -5.34
N SER A 54 -15.28 -4.85 -6.59
CA SER A 54 -14.44 -5.13 -7.76
C SER A 54 -13.24 -4.19 -7.84
N THR A 55 -13.44 -2.93 -7.47
CA THR A 55 -12.37 -1.94 -7.41
C THR A 55 -11.38 -2.30 -6.30
N ALA A 56 -11.89 -2.70 -5.13
CA ALA A 56 -11.03 -3.11 -4.02
C ALA A 56 -10.12 -4.27 -4.44
N TYR A 57 -10.65 -5.29 -5.11
CA TYR A 57 -9.84 -6.41 -5.58
C TYR A 57 -8.76 -5.97 -6.57
N ARG A 58 -9.10 -5.10 -7.52
CA ARG A 58 -8.10 -4.60 -8.48
C ARG A 58 -7.01 -3.80 -7.80
N ARG A 59 -7.38 -2.95 -6.86
CA ARG A 59 -6.41 -2.10 -6.17
C ARG A 59 -5.47 -2.90 -5.28
N VAL A 60 -5.99 -3.87 -4.51
CA VAL A 60 -5.11 -4.69 -3.66
C VAL A 60 -4.15 -5.51 -4.49
N GLN A 61 -4.61 -6.01 -5.66
CA GLN A 61 -3.74 -6.76 -6.55
C GLN A 61 -2.63 -5.87 -7.12
N GLN A 62 -2.96 -4.66 -7.55
CA GLN A 62 -1.98 -3.70 -8.04
C GLN A 62 -0.96 -3.33 -6.97
N LEU A 63 -1.45 -3.01 -5.78
CA LEU A 63 -0.58 -2.65 -4.66
C LEU A 63 0.34 -3.79 -4.27
N HIS A 64 -0.16 -5.02 -4.30
CA HIS A 64 0.66 -6.20 -4.02
C HIS A 64 1.71 -6.41 -5.11
N THR A 65 1.33 -6.29 -6.37
CA THR A 65 2.24 -6.45 -7.51
C THR A 65 3.41 -5.48 -7.39
N HIS A 66 3.16 -4.26 -6.93
CA HIS A 66 4.20 -3.25 -6.76
C HIS A 66 4.82 -3.24 -5.36
N LYS A 67 4.61 -4.31 -4.60
CA LYS A 67 5.27 -4.57 -3.31
C LYS A 67 4.91 -3.57 -2.21
N LEU A 68 3.72 -2.96 -2.30
CA LEU A 68 3.24 -2.04 -1.29
C LEU A 68 2.31 -2.70 -0.27
N LEU A 69 1.76 -3.88 -0.60
CA LEU A 69 0.96 -4.68 0.32
C LEU A 69 1.57 -6.05 0.49
N GLY A 70 1.56 -6.55 1.71
CA GLY A 70 1.81 -7.95 2.01
C GLY A 70 0.50 -8.72 2.02
N ILE A 71 0.56 -10.01 1.69
CA ILE A 71 -0.59 -10.91 1.70
C ILE A 71 -0.34 -12.04 2.68
N SER A 72 -1.35 -12.37 3.47
CA SER A 72 -1.39 -13.59 4.28
C SER A 72 -2.69 -14.32 4.01
N GLY A 73 -2.69 -15.64 4.21
CA GLY A 73 -3.87 -16.45 4.06
C GLY A 73 -4.55 -16.70 5.40
N SER A 74 -5.86 -16.89 5.35
CA SER A 74 -6.63 -17.31 6.51
C SER A 74 -7.76 -18.20 6.05
N ILE A 75 -8.39 -18.91 6.99
CA ILE A 75 -9.50 -19.82 6.70
C ILE A 75 -10.68 -19.40 7.57
N ASN A 76 -11.85 -19.21 6.94
CA ASN A 76 -13.05 -18.85 7.68
C ASN A 76 -13.71 -20.08 8.31
N GLN A 77 -14.83 -19.87 9.00
CA GLN A 77 -15.55 -20.94 9.68
C GLN A 77 -16.06 -22.03 8.73
N ASP A 78 -16.33 -21.67 7.49
CA ASP A 78 -16.79 -22.61 6.46
C ASP A 78 -15.65 -23.35 5.78
N GLY A 79 -14.42 -23.16 6.24
CA GLY A 79 -13.25 -23.80 5.64
C GLY A 79 -12.78 -23.13 4.35
N LYS A 80 -13.32 -21.99 3.99
CA LYS A 80 -12.92 -21.27 2.79
C LYS A 80 -11.70 -20.39 3.08
N LYS A 81 -10.73 -20.45 2.17
CA LYS A 81 -9.53 -19.64 2.23
C LYS A 81 -9.84 -18.22 1.77
N TYR A 82 -9.29 -17.25 2.48
CA TYR A 82 -9.35 -15.86 2.07
C TYR A 82 -8.01 -15.18 2.37
N PHE A 83 -7.80 -14.01 1.75
CA PHE A 83 -6.54 -13.28 1.86
C PHE A 83 -6.72 -12.04 2.70
N LEU A 84 -5.69 -11.76 3.49
CA LEU A 84 -5.58 -10.55 4.29
C LEU A 84 -4.41 -9.73 3.76
N TYR A 85 -4.62 -8.44 3.70
CA TYR A 85 -3.63 -7.51 3.15
C TYR A 85 -3.18 -6.53 4.22
N LYS A 86 -1.89 -6.27 4.26
CA LYS A 86 -1.31 -5.31 5.19
C LYS A 86 -0.31 -4.43 4.48
N SER A 87 -0.32 -3.12 4.77
CA SER A 87 0.61 -2.19 4.17
C SER A 87 2.04 -2.52 4.56
N LYS A 88 2.92 -2.59 3.55
CA LYS A 88 4.36 -2.74 3.76
C LYS A 88 5.05 -1.40 3.93
N ILE A 89 4.32 -0.31 3.72
CA ILE A 89 4.90 1.04 3.76
C ILE A 89 4.20 1.88 4.82
N LYS A 90 4.96 2.75 5.44
CA LYS A 90 4.46 3.77 6.35
C LYS A 90 4.23 5.07 5.61
N SER A 91 5.13 5.44 4.72
CA SER A 91 5.01 6.66 3.94
C SER A 91 5.81 6.57 2.66
N ILE A 92 5.44 7.43 1.71
CA ILE A 92 6.21 7.70 0.51
C ILE A 92 6.54 9.18 0.52
N VAL A 93 7.83 9.49 0.41
CA VAL A 93 8.31 10.87 0.39
C VAL A 93 8.74 11.19 -1.02
N THR A 94 8.16 12.25 -1.57
CA THR A 94 8.43 12.68 -2.93
C THR A 94 9.00 14.10 -2.91
N CYS A 95 10.07 14.31 -3.63
CA CYS A 95 10.68 15.61 -3.77
C CYS A 95 10.99 15.89 -5.23
N PHE A 96 10.51 17.01 -5.74
CA PHE A 96 10.86 17.47 -7.08
C PHE A 96 11.73 18.71 -6.93
N ASN A 97 12.99 18.61 -7.33
CA ASN A 97 13.95 19.67 -7.15
C ASN A 97 14.93 19.72 -8.33
N ASN A 98 15.12 20.88 -8.89
CA ASN A 98 16.03 21.10 -10.02
C ASN A 98 15.78 20.15 -11.19
N GLY A 99 14.51 19.89 -11.48
CA GLY A 99 14.12 19.00 -12.57
C GLY A 99 14.26 17.52 -12.25
N THR A 100 14.68 17.16 -11.06
CA THR A 100 14.85 15.77 -10.65
C THR A 100 13.75 15.36 -9.67
N LEU A 101 13.18 14.21 -9.90
CA LEU A 101 12.17 13.62 -9.02
C LEU A 101 12.83 12.54 -8.19
N ASP A 102 12.81 12.74 -6.86
CA ASP A 102 13.30 11.76 -5.90
C ASP A 102 12.14 11.19 -5.13
N ILE A 103 12.11 9.87 -4.96
CA ILE A 103 11.10 9.16 -4.19
C ILE A 103 11.79 8.25 -3.20
N GLU A 104 11.34 8.30 -1.96
CA GLU A 104 11.78 7.38 -0.91
C GLU A 104 10.58 6.67 -0.33
N ILE A 105 10.75 5.38 -0.05
CA ILE A 105 9.74 4.57 0.63
C ILE A 105 10.19 4.34 2.06
N VAL A 106 9.34 4.73 3.00
CA VAL A 106 9.57 4.45 4.42
C VAL A 106 8.81 3.18 4.76
N PRO A 107 9.50 2.11 5.14
CA PRO A 107 8.82 0.85 5.43
C PRO A 107 7.96 0.93 6.68
N ASN A 108 6.91 0.14 6.69
CA ASN A 108 6.05 -0.02 7.86
C ASN A 108 6.73 -1.00 8.81
N SER A 109 7.11 -0.51 9.98
CA SER A 109 7.81 -1.32 10.98
C SER A 109 6.86 -2.04 11.92
N THR A 110 5.57 -1.85 11.75
CA THR A 110 4.57 -2.55 12.56
C THR A 110 4.58 -4.03 12.22
N ILE A 111 4.78 -4.84 13.22
CA ILE A 111 4.83 -6.29 13.08
C ILE A 111 3.48 -6.89 13.46
#